data_fd5969ff7ec385cc32585a64883b19ed
#
_entry.id   fd5969ff7ec385cc32585a64883b19ed
#
_cell.length_a   1.000
_cell.length_b   1.000
_cell.length_c   1.000
_cell.angle_alpha   90.00
_cell.angle_beta   90.00
_cell.angle_gamma   90.00
#
_symmetry.space_group_name_H-M   'P 1'
#
loop_
_entity.id
_entity.type
_entity.pdbx_description
1 polymer ?
#
loop_
_entity_poly.entity_id
_entity_poly.type
_entity_poly.pdbx_seq_one_letter_code
_entity_poly.pdbx_strand_id
1 'polypeptide(L)'
;MQKYILSIDQGTTSTRSMIFDNEFKIIGSSQKEFKQFFPKDGCVEHDPLEIMDTVYTTVKEAIENATIRIDGILSIGIVNQRETVVLWNKKTGKPIYKAIVWQDRRTAGYCNKLKEQGHADDILNITGLIVDSYFSATKIKWLLDNISDARELANKGELLFGTIDTWIIWNLTKGASHVTDATNASRTMIYDIKKNIWSTKLLKLFDIPKAILPEVKDCAAEFGIASLLDKEIKIG
;
A
#
# COMPACT_ATOMS: atom_id res chain seq x y z
N MET A 1 -27.83 -12.02 -15.51
CA MET A 1 -27.06 -12.43 -14.32
C MET A 1 -26.93 -11.22 -13.43
N GLN A 2 -27.23 -11.33 -12.15
CA GLN A 2 -27.11 -10.23 -11.19
C GLN A 2 -25.63 -9.86 -11.05
N LYS A 3 -25.33 -8.55 -10.91
CA LYS A 3 -23.98 -8.01 -10.91
C LYS A 3 -23.65 -7.44 -9.53
N TYR A 4 -22.41 -7.61 -9.08
CA TYR A 4 -21.96 -7.24 -7.74
C TYR A 4 -20.63 -6.48 -7.79
N ILE A 5 -20.34 -5.73 -6.73
CA ILE A 5 -19.04 -5.10 -6.48
C ILE A 5 -18.44 -5.73 -5.22
N LEU A 6 -17.19 -6.12 -5.27
CA LEU A 6 -16.41 -6.50 -4.10
C LEU A 6 -15.61 -5.28 -3.61
N SER A 7 -15.75 -4.93 -2.34
CA SER A 7 -14.88 -3.96 -1.67
C SER A 7 -13.97 -4.67 -0.68
N ILE A 8 -12.68 -4.35 -0.74
CA ILE A 8 -11.65 -4.78 0.22
C ILE A 8 -11.21 -3.56 1.01
N ASP A 9 -11.50 -3.53 2.31
CA ASP A 9 -11.09 -2.49 3.25
C ASP A 9 -10.01 -3.05 4.17
N GLN A 10 -8.75 -2.72 3.87
CA GLN A 10 -7.60 -3.12 4.66
C GLN A 10 -7.24 -2.03 5.66
N GLY A 11 -7.80 -2.10 6.86
CA GLY A 11 -7.57 -1.16 7.95
C GLY A 11 -6.28 -1.44 8.74
N THR A 12 -6.06 -0.66 9.80
CA THR A 12 -4.85 -0.79 10.64
C THR A 12 -4.86 -2.06 11.49
N THR A 13 -6.02 -2.55 11.89
CA THR A 13 -6.12 -3.70 12.81
C THR A 13 -6.81 -4.91 12.20
N SER A 14 -7.52 -4.74 11.10
CA SER A 14 -8.29 -5.79 10.45
C SER A 14 -8.46 -5.54 8.96
N THR A 15 -8.74 -6.60 8.24
CA THR A 15 -9.19 -6.57 6.85
C THR A 15 -10.69 -6.90 6.83
N ARG A 16 -11.46 -6.15 6.06
CA ARG A 16 -12.88 -6.40 5.80
C ARG A 16 -13.12 -6.52 4.32
N SER A 17 -13.92 -7.50 3.91
CA SER A 17 -14.43 -7.62 2.55
C SER A 17 -15.95 -7.53 2.57
N MET A 18 -16.53 -6.82 1.61
CA MET A 18 -17.97 -6.58 1.49
C MET A 18 -18.42 -6.77 0.05
N ILE A 19 -19.55 -7.42 -0.13
CA ILE A 19 -20.22 -7.58 -1.43
C ILE A 19 -21.42 -6.64 -1.47
N PHE A 20 -21.46 -5.80 -2.50
CA PHE A 20 -22.56 -4.88 -2.77
C PHE A 20 -23.36 -5.35 -3.98
N ASP A 21 -24.68 -5.27 -3.90
CA ASP A 21 -25.58 -5.45 -5.05
C ASP A 21 -25.71 -4.17 -5.88
N ASN A 22 -26.56 -4.20 -6.91
CA ASN A 22 -26.81 -3.08 -7.80
C ASN A 22 -27.59 -1.91 -7.16
N GLU A 23 -28.11 -2.09 -5.94
CA GLU A 23 -28.74 -1.03 -5.13
C GLU A 23 -27.78 -0.51 -4.04
N PHE A 24 -26.47 -0.90 -4.09
CA PHE A 24 -25.45 -0.60 -3.09
C PHE A 24 -25.75 -1.12 -1.68
N LYS A 25 -26.57 -2.17 -1.57
CA LYS A 25 -26.77 -2.87 -0.29
C LYS A 25 -25.67 -3.89 -0.08
N ILE A 26 -25.18 -3.99 1.15
CA ILE A 26 -24.26 -5.04 1.56
C ILE A 26 -25.07 -6.35 1.69
N ILE A 27 -24.74 -7.32 0.85
CA ILE A 27 -25.39 -8.64 0.85
C ILE A 27 -24.54 -9.75 1.44
N GLY A 28 -23.25 -9.49 1.67
CA GLY A 28 -22.33 -10.38 2.34
C GLY A 28 -21.10 -9.62 2.80
N SER A 29 -20.55 -10.01 3.93
CA SER A 29 -19.32 -9.41 4.46
C SER A 29 -18.56 -10.39 5.34
N SER A 30 -17.25 -10.19 5.46
CA SER A 30 -16.39 -10.84 6.44
C SER A 30 -15.33 -9.86 6.90
N GLN A 31 -14.88 -10.03 8.15
CA GLN A 31 -13.81 -9.24 8.76
C GLN A 31 -12.89 -10.14 9.57
N LYS A 32 -11.57 -9.91 9.45
CA LYS A 32 -10.55 -10.66 10.18
C LYS A 32 -9.47 -9.74 10.71
N GLU A 33 -9.17 -9.83 11.98
CA GLU A 33 -8.05 -9.15 12.62
C GLU A 33 -6.73 -9.84 12.25
N PHE A 34 -5.61 -9.10 12.31
CA PHE A 34 -4.26 -9.60 12.14
C PHE A 34 -3.33 -9.04 13.22
N LYS A 35 -2.20 -9.71 13.42
CA LYS A 35 -1.29 -9.42 14.51
C LYS A 35 -0.57 -8.09 14.35
N GLN A 36 -0.56 -7.29 15.42
CA GLN A 36 0.25 -6.09 15.55
C GLN A 36 1.58 -6.44 16.23
N PHE A 37 2.70 -5.92 15.72
CA PHE A 37 4.02 -6.13 16.30
C PHE A 37 4.59 -4.82 16.82
N PHE A 38 5.11 -4.84 18.04
CA PHE A 38 5.71 -3.68 18.73
C PHE A 38 7.14 -4.05 19.17
N PRO A 39 8.13 -4.12 18.23
CA PRO A 39 9.47 -4.63 18.55
C PRO A 39 10.26 -3.76 19.51
N LYS A 40 9.97 -2.45 19.55
CA LYS A 40 10.57 -1.45 20.46
C LYS A 40 9.56 -0.34 20.72
N ASP A 41 9.81 0.49 21.73
CA ASP A 41 9.02 1.68 22.00
C ASP A 41 8.94 2.58 20.77
N GLY A 42 7.74 2.94 20.39
CA GLY A 42 7.45 3.76 19.22
C GLY A 42 7.56 3.03 17.87
N CYS A 43 7.88 1.73 17.84
CA CYS A 43 7.87 0.94 16.61
C CYS A 43 6.57 0.16 16.48
N VAL A 44 5.97 0.19 15.28
CA VAL A 44 4.75 -0.53 14.95
C VAL A 44 4.90 -1.20 13.59
N GLU A 45 4.71 -2.51 13.55
CA GLU A 45 4.90 -3.31 12.33
C GLU A 45 3.75 -4.29 12.10
N HIS A 46 3.46 -4.55 10.82
CA HIS A 46 2.56 -5.62 10.39
C HIS A 46 3.30 -6.64 9.53
N ASP A 47 2.78 -7.88 9.49
CA ASP A 47 3.27 -8.87 8.54
C ASP A 47 2.53 -8.71 7.21
N PRO A 48 3.22 -8.34 6.11
CA PRO A 48 2.55 -8.16 4.82
C PRO A 48 1.93 -9.45 4.28
N LEU A 49 2.46 -10.61 4.64
CA LEU A 49 1.92 -11.91 4.23
C LEU A 49 0.63 -12.22 4.99
N GLU A 50 0.59 -11.95 6.30
CA GLU A 50 -0.62 -12.09 7.12
C GLU A 50 -1.74 -11.15 6.63
N ILE A 51 -1.39 -9.92 6.21
CA ILE A 51 -2.36 -9.01 5.56
C ILE A 51 -2.97 -9.70 4.33
N MET A 52 -2.17 -10.28 3.44
CA MET A 52 -2.69 -10.97 2.25
C MET A 52 -3.54 -12.20 2.60
N ASP A 53 -3.16 -12.98 3.62
CA ASP A 53 -3.96 -14.10 4.10
C ASP A 53 -5.34 -13.64 4.58
N THR A 54 -5.41 -12.50 5.29
CA THR A 54 -6.69 -11.93 5.70
C THR A 54 -7.51 -11.42 4.52
N VAL A 55 -6.88 -10.84 3.49
CA VAL A 55 -7.56 -10.42 2.24
C VAL A 55 -8.20 -11.64 1.56
N TYR A 56 -7.44 -12.70 1.30
CA TYR A 56 -7.97 -13.91 0.64
C TYR A 56 -9.08 -14.58 1.46
N THR A 57 -8.90 -14.67 2.78
CA THR A 57 -9.89 -15.25 3.69
C THR A 57 -11.19 -14.47 3.68
N THR A 58 -11.11 -13.15 3.90
CA THR A 58 -12.33 -12.31 4.01
C THR A 58 -13.07 -12.20 2.68
N VAL A 59 -12.35 -12.18 1.54
CA VAL A 59 -12.98 -12.21 0.20
C VAL A 59 -13.77 -13.51 0.01
N LYS A 60 -13.17 -14.66 0.31
CA LYS A 60 -13.83 -15.96 0.20
C LYS A 60 -15.08 -16.03 1.07
N GLU A 61 -14.94 -15.69 2.35
CA GLU A 61 -16.06 -15.72 3.31
C GLU A 61 -17.16 -14.71 2.97
N ALA A 62 -16.82 -13.51 2.46
CA ALA A 62 -17.84 -12.53 2.04
C ALA A 62 -18.67 -13.04 0.85
N ILE A 63 -18.06 -13.76 -0.10
CA ILE A 63 -18.74 -14.38 -1.24
C ILE A 63 -19.67 -15.52 -0.75
N GLU A 64 -19.17 -16.36 0.15
CA GLU A 64 -19.95 -17.45 0.76
C GLU A 64 -21.16 -16.90 1.53
N ASN A 65 -20.95 -15.87 2.37
CA ASN A 65 -22.00 -15.21 3.16
C ASN A 65 -23.04 -14.52 2.27
N ALA A 66 -22.63 -13.96 1.13
CA ALA A 66 -23.53 -13.40 0.14
C ALA A 66 -24.31 -14.47 -0.64
N THR A 67 -23.91 -15.75 -0.56
CA THR A 67 -24.52 -16.86 -1.31
C THR A 67 -24.52 -16.59 -2.82
N ILE A 68 -23.46 -16.00 -3.36
CA ILE A 68 -23.32 -15.66 -4.78
C ILE A 68 -22.20 -16.48 -5.44
N ARG A 69 -22.21 -16.48 -6.77
CA ARG A 69 -21.08 -16.99 -7.56
C ARG A 69 -20.10 -15.84 -7.84
N ILE A 70 -18.82 -16.12 -7.79
CA ILE A 70 -17.75 -15.15 -8.08
C ILE A 70 -17.86 -14.55 -9.49
N ASP A 71 -18.40 -15.30 -10.46
CA ASP A 71 -18.65 -14.84 -11.84
C ASP A 71 -19.62 -13.62 -11.91
N GLY A 72 -20.36 -13.34 -10.84
CA GLY A 72 -21.23 -12.17 -10.72
C GLY A 72 -20.51 -10.89 -10.31
N ILE A 73 -19.24 -10.97 -9.83
CA ILE A 73 -18.47 -9.81 -9.41
C ILE A 73 -17.90 -9.10 -10.64
N LEU A 74 -18.24 -7.83 -10.80
CA LEU A 74 -17.81 -7.00 -11.92
C LEU A 74 -16.45 -6.35 -11.69
N SER A 75 -16.24 -5.86 -10.47
CA SER A 75 -15.06 -5.08 -10.12
C SER A 75 -14.74 -5.21 -8.64
N ILE A 76 -13.47 -4.94 -8.32
CA ILE A 76 -12.93 -4.88 -6.97
C ILE A 76 -12.50 -3.46 -6.68
N GLY A 77 -13.07 -2.85 -5.62
CA GLY A 77 -12.57 -1.62 -5.03
C GLY A 77 -11.67 -1.92 -3.83
N ILE A 78 -10.57 -1.19 -3.70
CA ILE A 78 -9.61 -1.37 -2.59
C ILE A 78 -9.51 -0.07 -1.80
N VAL A 79 -9.70 -0.16 -0.48
CA VAL A 79 -9.43 0.90 0.50
C VAL A 79 -8.39 0.36 1.48
N ASN A 80 -7.47 1.21 1.94
CA ASN A 80 -6.36 0.76 2.77
C ASN A 80 -5.98 1.76 3.86
N GLN A 81 -5.30 1.26 4.90
CA GLN A 81 -4.50 2.08 5.78
C GLN A 81 -3.39 2.76 4.94
N ARG A 82 -3.39 4.09 4.90
CA ARG A 82 -2.41 4.84 4.11
C ARG A 82 -1.06 4.91 4.83
N GLU A 83 -0.03 5.41 4.16
CA GLU A 83 1.33 5.70 4.65
C GLU A 83 2.15 4.49 5.14
N THR A 84 1.52 3.36 5.40
CA THR A 84 2.20 2.11 5.77
C THR A 84 3.01 1.60 4.59
N VAL A 85 4.27 1.23 4.86
CA VAL A 85 5.30 0.94 3.84
C VAL A 85 5.61 -0.54 3.77
N VAL A 86 5.57 -1.08 2.55
CA VAL A 86 6.08 -2.42 2.23
C VAL A 86 7.18 -2.30 1.16
N LEU A 87 8.31 -2.99 1.38
CA LEU A 87 9.32 -3.24 0.36
C LEU A 87 9.41 -4.74 0.10
N TRP A 88 9.43 -5.15 -1.17
CA TRP A 88 9.53 -6.57 -1.53
C TRP A 88 10.42 -6.80 -2.74
N ASN A 89 10.99 -7.99 -2.81
CA ASN A 89 11.79 -8.40 -3.96
C ASN A 89 10.88 -8.70 -5.15
N LYS A 90 11.13 -8.03 -6.27
CA LYS A 90 10.32 -8.12 -7.49
C LYS A 90 10.26 -9.54 -8.08
N LYS A 91 11.36 -10.30 -7.99
CA LYS A 91 11.46 -11.65 -8.57
C LYS A 91 10.74 -12.70 -7.74
N THR A 92 10.86 -12.59 -6.42
CA THR A 92 10.32 -13.59 -5.50
C THR A 92 8.95 -13.26 -4.92
N GLY A 93 8.53 -11.98 -5.03
CA GLY A 93 7.32 -11.46 -4.38
C GLY A 93 7.41 -11.41 -2.85
N LYS A 94 8.57 -11.71 -2.25
CA LYS A 94 8.72 -11.76 -0.79
C LYS A 94 9.05 -10.39 -0.22
N PRO A 95 8.35 -9.94 0.84
CA PRO A 95 8.74 -8.75 1.61
C PRO A 95 10.16 -8.94 2.18
N ILE A 96 10.97 -7.88 2.14
CA ILE A 96 12.32 -7.90 2.71
C ILE A 96 12.33 -7.60 4.21
N TYR A 97 11.23 -7.05 4.71
CA TYR A 97 11.00 -6.70 6.10
C TYR A 97 9.49 -6.64 6.38
N LYS A 98 9.09 -6.57 7.65
CA LYS A 98 7.70 -6.28 8.03
C LYS A 98 7.27 -4.90 7.52
N ALA A 99 5.99 -4.72 7.25
CA ALA A 99 5.43 -3.41 6.90
C ALA A 99 5.61 -2.45 8.08
N ILE A 100 6.21 -1.28 7.83
CA ILE A 100 6.33 -0.23 8.85
C ILE A 100 5.07 0.64 8.80
N VAL A 101 4.32 0.61 9.91
CA VAL A 101 2.98 1.20 10.01
C VAL A 101 3.05 2.73 10.12
N TRP A 102 1.99 3.42 9.72
CA TRP A 102 1.86 4.87 9.80
C TRP A 102 2.06 5.44 11.22
N GLN A 103 1.75 4.66 12.25
CA GLN A 103 1.93 5.01 13.67
C GLN A 103 3.40 4.94 14.14
N ASP A 104 4.27 4.30 13.36
CA ASP A 104 5.66 4.06 13.72
C ASP A 104 6.48 5.35 13.81
N ARG A 105 7.26 5.49 14.87
CA ARG A 105 8.03 6.70 15.17
C ARG A 105 9.55 6.50 15.12
N ARG A 106 10.03 5.34 14.61
CA ARG A 106 11.49 5.05 14.53
C ARG A 106 12.28 6.09 13.76
N THR A 107 11.64 6.82 12.84
CA THR A 107 12.26 7.84 12.00
C THR A 107 12.09 9.27 12.52
N ALA A 108 11.50 9.48 13.71
CA ALA A 108 11.26 10.81 14.27
C ALA A 108 12.54 11.65 14.41
N GLY A 109 13.65 11.01 14.84
CA GLY A 109 14.94 11.69 14.93
C GLY A 109 15.46 12.17 13.57
N TYR A 110 15.23 11.43 12.49
CA TYR A 110 15.58 11.86 11.13
C TYR A 110 14.68 13.02 10.67
N CYS A 111 13.39 13.00 11.02
CA CYS A 111 12.49 14.13 10.73
C CYS A 111 12.96 15.43 11.42
N ASN A 112 13.43 15.35 12.65
CA ASN A 112 13.97 16.53 13.34
C ASN A 112 15.21 17.09 12.62
N LYS A 113 16.14 16.23 12.20
CA LYS A 113 17.31 16.65 11.40
C LYS A 113 16.91 17.36 10.11
N LEU A 114 15.90 16.86 9.39
CA LEU A 114 15.39 17.51 8.18
C LEU A 114 14.85 18.92 8.45
N LYS A 115 14.16 19.13 9.58
CA LYS A 115 13.66 20.45 10.00
C LYS A 115 14.81 21.39 10.33
N GLU A 116 15.80 20.92 11.10
CA GLU A 116 17.01 21.69 11.48
C GLU A 116 17.84 22.08 10.25
N GLN A 117 17.87 21.23 9.21
CA GLN A 117 18.55 21.51 7.94
C GLN A 117 17.75 22.41 6.99
N GLY A 118 16.55 22.89 7.38
CA GLY A 118 15.75 23.82 6.61
C GLY A 118 14.94 23.19 5.46
N HIS A 119 14.72 21.87 5.46
CA HIS A 119 13.97 21.20 4.38
C HIS A 119 12.45 21.24 4.54
N ALA A 120 11.93 21.79 5.66
CA ALA A 120 10.50 21.76 5.96
C ALA A 120 9.64 22.50 4.92
N ASP A 121 10.06 23.70 4.52
CA ASP A 121 9.30 24.52 3.56
C ASP A 121 9.28 23.89 2.17
N ASP A 122 10.39 23.32 1.72
CA ASP A 122 10.46 22.62 0.44
C ASP A 122 9.50 21.42 0.40
N ILE A 123 9.49 20.62 1.46
CA ILE A 123 8.61 19.46 1.59
C ILE A 123 7.15 19.92 1.60
N LEU A 124 6.81 20.90 2.43
CA LEU A 124 5.46 21.47 2.51
C LEU A 124 4.98 22.03 1.16
N ASN A 125 5.82 22.82 0.48
CA ASN A 125 5.47 23.43 -0.80
C ASN A 125 5.23 22.44 -1.93
N ILE A 126 5.94 21.30 -1.93
CA ILE A 126 5.83 20.27 -2.97
C ILE A 126 4.69 19.29 -2.65
N THR A 127 4.56 18.89 -1.39
CA THR A 127 3.68 17.77 -1.01
C THR A 127 2.42 18.19 -0.26
N GLY A 128 2.38 19.42 0.28
CA GLY A 128 1.35 19.85 1.22
C GLY A 128 1.47 19.26 2.62
N LEU A 129 2.54 18.49 2.89
CA LEU A 129 2.72 17.75 4.15
C LEU A 129 3.80 18.40 5.02
N ILE A 130 3.61 18.34 6.32
CA ILE A 130 4.68 18.64 7.29
C ILE A 130 5.71 17.51 7.32
N VAL A 131 6.91 17.80 7.84
CA VAL A 131 7.92 16.75 8.07
C VAL A 131 7.55 15.95 9.31
N ASP A 132 7.10 14.72 9.12
CA ASP A 132 6.72 13.81 10.19
C ASP A 132 7.01 12.33 9.83
N SER A 133 7.31 11.51 10.83
CA SER A 133 7.49 10.06 10.71
C SER A 133 6.19 9.32 10.31
N TYR A 134 5.06 9.99 10.39
CA TYR A 134 3.77 9.49 9.93
C TYR A 134 3.80 9.05 8.47
N PHE A 135 4.44 9.85 7.59
CA PHE A 135 4.47 9.66 6.14
C PHE A 135 5.50 8.63 5.69
N SER A 136 5.38 8.14 4.45
CA SER A 136 6.12 6.96 3.97
C SER A 136 7.62 7.19 3.74
N ALA A 137 8.04 8.38 3.25
CA ALA A 137 9.40 8.61 2.74
C ALA A 137 10.51 8.23 3.73
N THR A 138 10.38 8.65 5.00
CA THR A 138 11.39 8.37 6.02
C THR A 138 11.48 6.89 6.39
N LYS A 139 10.36 6.16 6.31
CA LYS A 139 10.30 4.71 6.52
C LYS A 139 10.94 3.95 5.36
N ILE A 140 10.69 4.39 4.11
CA ILE A 140 11.35 3.82 2.92
C ILE A 140 12.86 3.99 3.05
N LYS A 141 13.33 5.21 3.35
CA LYS A 141 14.75 5.47 3.57
C LYS A 141 15.32 4.58 4.67
N TRP A 142 14.61 4.46 5.80
CA TRP A 142 15.06 3.62 6.91
C TRP A 142 15.25 2.16 6.48
N LEU A 143 14.29 1.60 5.74
CA LEU A 143 14.37 0.23 5.21
C LEU A 143 15.58 0.06 4.28
N LEU A 144 15.77 1.00 3.35
CA LEU A 144 16.89 0.97 2.42
C LEU A 144 18.26 1.06 3.13
N ASP A 145 18.35 1.79 4.25
CA ASP A 145 19.60 2.00 4.99
C ASP A 145 19.91 0.90 6.03
N ASN A 146 18.88 0.20 6.52
CA ASN A 146 19.05 -0.72 7.66
C ASN A 146 18.84 -2.20 7.31
N ILE A 147 18.27 -2.52 6.15
CA ILE A 147 18.09 -3.91 5.73
C ILE A 147 19.21 -4.29 4.76
N SER A 148 19.88 -5.42 5.05
CA SER A 148 20.98 -5.93 4.21
C SER A 148 20.53 -6.04 2.75
N ASP A 149 21.41 -5.63 1.85
CA ASP A 149 21.26 -5.69 0.39
C ASP A 149 20.08 -4.85 -0.19
N ALA A 150 19.28 -4.20 0.67
CA ALA A 150 18.09 -3.45 0.20
C ALA A 150 18.47 -2.34 -0.79
N ARG A 151 19.52 -1.58 -0.54
CA ARG A 151 20.00 -0.53 -1.45
C ARG A 151 20.52 -1.09 -2.76
N GLU A 152 21.25 -2.18 -2.71
CA GLU A 152 21.76 -2.84 -3.90
C GLU A 152 20.63 -3.36 -4.79
N LEU A 153 19.65 -4.06 -4.20
CA LEU A 153 18.46 -4.54 -4.89
C LEU A 153 17.62 -3.39 -5.48
N ALA A 154 17.48 -2.28 -4.73
CA ALA A 154 16.76 -1.10 -5.19
C ALA A 154 17.45 -0.46 -6.41
N ASN A 155 18.78 -0.31 -6.38
CA ASN A 155 19.56 0.26 -7.48
C ASN A 155 19.56 -0.62 -8.74
N LYS A 156 19.45 -1.96 -8.56
CA LYS A 156 19.29 -2.93 -9.66
C LYS A 156 17.87 -3.00 -10.21
N GLY A 157 16.88 -2.30 -9.60
CA GLY A 157 15.46 -2.38 -9.98
C GLY A 157 14.82 -3.74 -9.61
N GLU A 158 15.42 -4.46 -8.65
CA GLU A 158 14.94 -5.76 -8.16
C GLU A 158 14.10 -5.65 -6.88
N LEU A 159 13.99 -4.45 -6.32
CA LEU A 159 13.14 -4.13 -5.18
C LEU A 159 11.97 -3.25 -5.62
N LEU A 160 10.81 -3.47 -5.04
CA LEU A 160 9.62 -2.64 -5.24
C LEU A 160 9.16 -2.07 -3.91
N PHE A 161 8.61 -0.86 -3.98
CA PHE A 161 7.92 -0.17 -2.89
C PHE A 161 6.43 -0.10 -3.18
N GLY A 162 5.63 -0.21 -2.13
CA GLY A 162 4.21 0.13 -2.15
C GLY A 162 3.68 0.55 -0.81
N THR A 163 2.62 1.33 -0.84
CA THR A 163 1.63 1.40 0.23
C THR A 163 0.78 0.12 0.18
N ILE A 164 -0.11 -0.06 1.13
CA ILE A 164 -0.85 -1.33 1.26
C ILE A 164 -1.74 -1.62 0.05
N ASP A 165 -2.32 -0.60 -0.59
CA ASP A 165 -3.03 -0.75 -1.87
C ASP A 165 -2.17 -1.38 -2.95
N THR A 166 -0.96 -0.85 -3.17
CA THR A 166 0.00 -1.39 -4.14
C THR A 166 0.38 -2.83 -3.81
N TRP A 167 0.61 -3.15 -2.54
CA TRP A 167 0.93 -4.49 -2.09
C TRP A 167 -0.21 -5.47 -2.38
N ILE A 168 -1.45 -5.08 -2.10
CA ILE A 168 -2.65 -5.89 -2.39
C ILE A 168 -2.80 -6.09 -3.90
N ILE A 169 -2.75 -5.00 -4.69
CA ILE A 169 -2.87 -5.06 -6.15
C ILE A 169 -1.79 -5.96 -6.75
N TRP A 170 -0.53 -5.79 -6.33
CA TRP A 170 0.57 -6.64 -6.78
C TRP A 170 0.30 -8.13 -6.58
N ASN A 171 -0.15 -8.51 -5.38
CA ASN A 171 -0.45 -9.90 -5.06
C ASN A 171 -1.68 -10.42 -5.82
N LEU A 172 -2.77 -9.66 -5.86
CA LEU A 172 -3.99 -10.06 -6.57
C LEU A 172 -3.77 -10.20 -8.07
N THR A 173 -2.86 -9.41 -8.66
CA THR A 173 -2.51 -9.47 -10.09
C THR A 173 -1.35 -10.41 -10.38
N LYS A 174 -0.87 -11.19 -9.41
CA LYS A 174 0.29 -12.09 -9.53
C LYS A 174 1.54 -11.39 -10.07
N GLY A 175 1.75 -10.14 -9.68
CA GLY A 175 2.90 -9.34 -10.07
C GLY A 175 2.77 -8.60 -11.40
N ALA A 176 1.63 -8.65 -12.06
CA ALA A 176 1.42 -7.99 -13.35
C ALA A 176 1.24 -6.46 -13.21
N SER A 177 0.75 -5.96 -12.07
CA SER A 177 0.51 -4.53 -11.83
C SER A 177 1.27 -4.02 -10.62
N HIS A 178 2.11 -2.98 -10.83
CA HIS A 178 2.79 -2.25 -9.76
C HIS A 178 2.33 -0.80 -9.80
N VAL A 179 1.19 -0.52 -9.21
CA VAL A 179 0.45 0.74 -9.31
C VAL A 179 -0.06 1.18 -7.95
N THR A 180 -0.29 2.48 -7.79
CA THR A 180 -0.98 3.11 -6.67
C THR A 180 -1.90 4.20 -7.18
N ASP A 181 -2.72 4.79 -6.34
CA ASP A 181 -3.51 5.95 -6.70
C ASP A 181 -2.92 7.27 -6.18
N ALA A 182 -3.44 8.40 -6.70
CA ALA A 182 -2.99 9.73 -6.30
C ALA A 182 -3.22 10.00 -4.80
N THR A 183 -4.25 9.42 -4.18
CA THR A 183 -4.55 9.62 -2.75
C THR A 183 -3.54 8.93 -1.84
N ASN A 184 -3.06 7.75 -2.19
CA ASN A 184 -1.97 7.07 -1.49
C ASN A 184 -0.62 7.74 -1.80
N ALA A 185 -0.31 8.04 -3.06
CA ALA A 185 0.92 8.70 -3.47
C ALA A 185 1.11 10.05 -2.74
N SER A 186 0.06 10.86 -2.60
CA SER A 186 0.09 12.16 -1.92
C SER A 186 0.48 12.06 -0.44
N ARG A 187 0.35 10.89 0.18
CA ARG A 187 0.67 10.66 1.60
C ARG A 187 2.09 10.12 1.81
N THR A 188 2.88 10.00 0.76
CA THR A 188 4.24 9.43 0.86
C THR A 188 5.33 10.42 1.25
N MET A 189 5.06 11.74 1.19
CA MET A 189 6.03 12.83 1.38
C MET A 189 7.13 12.87 0.30
N ILE A 190 6.92 12.22 -0.85
CA ILE A 190 7.80 12.27 -2.03
C ILE A 190 7.04 12.52 -3.34
N TYR A 191 5.74 12.81 -3.27
CA TYR A 191 4.88 13.09 -4.41
C TYR A 191 4.60 14.59 -4.54
N ASP A 192 4.83 15.15 -5.73
CA ASP A 192 4.50 16.54 -6.06
C ASP A 192 3.02 16.63 -6.43
N ILE A 193 2.18 17.09 -5.50
CA ILE A 193 0.72 17.17 -5.67
C ILE A 193 0.27 18.24 -6.67
N LYS A 194 1.15 19.16 -7.05
CA LYS A 194 0.84 20.20 -8.05
C LYS A 194 1.09 19.71 -9.47
N LYS A 195 2.06 18.80 -9.63
CA LYS A 195 2.46 18.24 -10.93
C LYS A 195 1.94 16.84 -11.17
N ASN A 196 1.41 16.20 -10.13
CA ASN A 196 0.97 14.80 -10.14
C ASN A 196 2.08 13.82 -10.58
N ILE A 197 3.28 13.98 -10.01
CA ILE A 197 4.45 13.12 -10.28
C ILE A 197 5.26 12.85 -9.01
N TRP A 198 6.05 11.78 -9.02
CA TRP A 198 7.11 11.58 -8.04
C TRP A 198 8.14 12.68 -8.14
N SER A 199 8.42 13.39 -7.04
CA SER A 199 9.30 14.57 -7.00
C SER A 199 10.77 14.14 -7.04
N THR A 200 11.46 14.41 -8.15
CA THR A 200 12.90 14.14 -8.28
C THR A 200 13.72 14.83 -7.18
N LYS A 201 13.31 16.05 -6.75
CA LYS A 201 13.98 16.78 -5.67
C LYS A 201 13.87 16.02 -4.34
N LEU A 202 12.68 15.53 -4.00
CA LEU A 202 12.45 14.81 -2.74
C LEU A 202 13.03 13.39 -2.80
N LEU A 203 12.96 12.71 -3.94
CA LEU A 203 13.63 11.42 -4.12
C LEU A 203 15.13 11.53 -3.86
N LYS A 204 15.78 12.59 -4.36
CA LYS A 204 17.20 12.86 -4.10
C LYS A 204 17.44 13.18 -2.62
N LEU A 205 16.58 13.98 -1.97
CA LEU A 205 16.68 14.34 -0.55
C LEU A 205 16.64 13.09 0.36
N PHE A 206 15.70 12.19 0.09
CA PHE A 206 15.53 10.96 0.87
C PHE A 206 16.42 9.81 0.36
N ASP A 207 17.17 10.00 -0.72
CA ASP A 207 17.98 8.98 -1.36
C ASP A 207 17.16 7.71 -1.68
N ILE A 208 16.03 7.92 -2.38
CA ILE A 208 15.11 6.86 -2.81
C ILE A 208 15.22 6.68 -4.32
N PRO A 209 15.63 5.50 -4.82
CA PRO A 209 15.68 5.23 -6.25
C PRO A 209 14.29 5.25 -6.89
N LYS A 210 14.13 6.00 -7.98
CA LYS A 210 12.84 6.07 -8.70
C LYS A 210 12.36 4.70 -9.20
N ALA A 211 13.29 3.80 -9.49
CA ALA A 211 12.99 2.47 -10.03
C ALA A 211 12.13 1.58 -9.11
N ILE A 212 12.06 1.87 -7.80
CA ILE A 212 11.26 1.09 -6.87
C ILE A 212 9.81 1.56 -6.76
N LEU A 213 9.47 2.73 -7.34
CA LEU A 213 8.18 3.39 -7.13
C LEU A 213 7.11 2.87 -8.09
N PRO A 214 5.85 2.74 -7.64
CA PRO A 214 4.74 2.34 -8.49
C PRO A 214 4.36 3.45 -9.49
N GLU A 215 3.69 3.08 -10.56
CA GLU A 215 2.95 4.02 -11.41
C GLU A 215 1.78 4.61 -10.60
N VAL A 216 1.56 5.91 -10.72
CA VAL A 216 0.44 6.59 -10.04
C VAL A 216 -0.70 6.78 -11.03
N LYS A 217 -1.89 6.33 -10.64
CA LYS A 217 -3.12 6.45 -11.43
C LYS A 217 -4.15 7.32 -10.71
N ASP A 218 -5.19 7.71 -11.44
CA ASP A 218 -6.38 8.30 -10.83
C ASP A 218 -7.14 7.24 -10.01
N CYS A 219 -7.88 7.68 -8.97
CA CYS A 219 -8.59 6.77 -8.07
C CYS A 219 -9.67 5.91 -8.77
N ALA A 220 -10.19 6.37 -9.91
CA ALA A 220 -11.18 5.68 -10.74
C ALA A 220 -10.56 5.15 -12.04
N ALA A 221 -9.38 4.52 -11.96
CA ALA A 221 -8.67 3.94 -13.11
C ALA A 221 -8.72 2.41 -13.08
N GLU A 222 -8.32 1.77 -14.17
CA GLU A 222 -8.06 0.33 -14.19
C GLU A 222 -6.69 0.04 -13.56
N PHE A 223 -6.68 -0.67 -12.43
CA PHE A 223 -5.46 -1.01 -11.69
C PHE A 223 -4.89 -2.39 -12.08
N GLY A 224 -5.65 -3.19 -12.80
CA GLY A 224 -5.24 -4.51 -13.27
C GLY A 224 -6.35 -5.54 -13.16
N ILE A 225 -5.98 -6.79 -13.39
CA ILE A 225 -6.91 -7.93 -13.31
C ILE A 225 -6.46 -8.83 -12.16
N ALA A 226 -7.30 -8.93 -11.14
CA ALA A 226 -7.10 -9.83 -10.02
C ALA A 226 -7.38 -11.28 -10.42
N SER A 227 -6.55 -12.19 -9.94
CA SER A 227 -6.79 -13.63 -10.00
C SER A 227 -7.26 -14.10 -8.62
N LEU A 228 -8.56 -14.33 -8.46
CA LEU A 228 -9.19 -14.74 -7.22
C LEU A 228 -10.06 -15.97 -7.44
N LEU A 229 -9.89 -17.03 -6.62
CA LEU A 229 -10.69 -18.25 -6.68
C LEU A 229 -10.84 -18.78 -8.13
N ASP A 230 -9.74 -18.83 -8.86
CA ASP A 230 -9.64 -19.26 -10.27
C ASP A 230 -10.44 -18.41 -11.27
N LYS A 231 -10.74 -17.15 -10.92
CA LYS A 231 -11.41 -16.17 -11.77
C LYS A 231 -10.60 -14.90 -11.90
N GLU A 232 -10.76 -14.25 -13.05
CA GLU A 232 -10.20 -12.95 -13.38
C GLU A 232 -11.25 -11.86 -13.16
N ILE A 233 -10.92 -10.85 -12.34
CA ILE A 233 -11.81 -9.75 -11.98
C ILE A 233 -11.04 -8.44 -12.09
N LYS A 234 -11.64 -7.41 -12.68
CA LYS A 234 -11.04 -6.08 -12.76
C LYS A 234 -10.88 -5.46 -11.36
N ILE A 235 -9.77 -4.73 -11.17
CA ILE A 235 -9.55 -3.83 -10.03
C ILE A 235 -9.70 -2.40 -10.54
N GLY A 236 -10.65 -1.62 -9.95
CA GLY A 236 -10.92 -0.24 -10.34
C GLY A 236 -12.34 0.21 -10.05
#